data_60cc7d17209d5fb3910a07b8d90b16dc
#
_entry.id   60cc7d17209d5fb3910a07b8d90b16dc
#
_cell.length_a   1.000
_cell.length_b   1.000
_cell.length_c   1.000
_cell.angle_alpha   90.00
_cell.angle_beta   90.00
_cell.angle_gamma   90.00
#
_symmetry.space_group_name_H-M   'P 1'
#
loop_
_entity.id
_entity.type
_entity.pdbx_description
1 polymer ?
#
loop_
_entity_poly.entity_id
_entity_poly.type
_entity_poly.pdbx_seq_one_letter_code
_entity_poly.pdbx_strand_id
1 'polypeptide(L)'
;MPDTSDGGGRLVLVTGASGYIGGRLVPELLRAGYRVRAGARTVGGLRDHPWYGDVEPVRADVLDAEQLRAALDGVDVAYYLVHAIGGGGDFEETDRRAARVFGAAAREAGVRRIVYLGGLLPKDEKLSRHLRSRAEVGEILMASGVPTIVLQAAVIIGSGGASFEMLRYLTERLPVMVTPTWVDTRIQPIAIRDVLYYLVAVAGIREELNRSFDIGGPDVLTYRDMMQRYARVSGLPRRRIVRVPVLTPRLSSHWVGLVTPVPAGIAKPLVESLRNTVVCDEHDIAAHVPDPAGGLTGLDRALELALTRVRDHDVATHWSNAEVPGTPSDPMPTDPAWAGGSLYVDDRSCVVDASPEALWRVIVGIGGQNGWYSWPLAWRVRGLLDRLSGGPGLRRGRRSPTALYTGDAVDWWRVEEIDEGRLLRLRAEMRLPGLAWLDLSVEQDDRGRTVFRQRALFHPRGLVGQAYWWSVAPFHDVVFGGMQRNIARAAEVAEVDGRPVDVAAPTGAPASRDRPAAR
;
A
#
# COMPACT_ATOMS: atom_id res chain seq x y z
N MET A 1 -13.55 7.36 20.52
CA MET A 1 -12.77 8.59 20.37
C MET A 1 -12.70 9.24 21.73
N PRO A 2 -11.53 9.65 22.26
CA PRO A 2 -11.52 10.54 23.40
C PRO A 2 -12.33 11.79 23.04
N ASP A 3 -12.92 12.44 24.04
CA ASP A 3 -13.71 13.66 23.86
C ASP A 3 -12.85 14.71 23.13
N THR A 4 -13.06 14.88 21.82
CA THR A 4 -12.18 15.60 20.90
C THR A 4 -12.40 17.11 20.93
N SER A 5 -13.16 17.61 21.94
CA SER A 5 -13.47 19.04 22.08
C SER A 5 -12.28 19.93 22.49
N ASP A 6 -11.09 19.37 22.75
CA ASP A 6 -9.95 20.09 23.34
C ASP A 6 -8.80 20.45 22.38
N GLY A 7 -8.90 20.09 21.09
CA GLY A 7 -7.97 20.56 20.06
C GLY A 7 -8.08 22.05 19.70
N GLY A 8 -9.15 22.70 20.12
CA GLY A 8 -9.54 24.12 20.03
C GLY A 8 -8.69 25.08 19.21
N GLY A 9 -8.31 24.70 17.96
CA GLY A 9 -7.54 25.55 17.07
C GLY A 9 -6.03 25.65 17.39
N ARG A 10 -5.50 24.83 18.31
CA ARG A 10 -4.05 24.77 18.59
C ARG A 10 -3.27 24.34 17.36
N LEU A 11 -2.15 25.01 17.10
CA LEU A 11 -1.28 24.70 15.96
C LEU A 11 -0.30 23.60 16.34
N VAL A 12 -0.26 22.55 15.53
CA VAL A 12 0.72 21.45 15.67
C VAL A 12 1.62 21.38 14.44
N LEU A 13 2.92 21.17 14.65
CA LEU A 13 3.86 20.85 13.56
C LEU A 13 4.06 19.34 13.47
N VAL A 14 3.91 18.78 12.28
CA VAL A 14 4.28 17.39 11.97
C VAL A 14 5.49 17.39 11.06
N THR A 15 6.71 17.14 11.61
CA THR A 15 7.88 16.88 10.77
C THR A 15 7.85 15.46 10.22
N GLY A 16 8.31 15.27 8.98
CA GLY A 16 8.15 13.98 8.31
C GLY A 16 6.72 13.70 7.84
N ALA A 17 5.93 14.76 7.57
CA ALA A 17 4.55 14.66 7.10
C ALA A 17 4.39 13.89 5.78
N SER A 18 5.43 13.83 4.93
CA SER A 18 5.46 12.99 3.72
C SER A 18 5.79 11.51 3.99
N GLY A 19 6.11 11.14 5.22
CA GLY A 19 6.46 9.77 5.60
C GLY A 19 5.24 8.90 5.98
N TYR A 20 5.48 7.60 6.17
CA TYR A 20 4.44 6.60 6.46
C TYR A 20 3.55 6.98 7.67
N ILE A 21 4.16 7.34 8.80
CA ILE A 21 3.41 7.72 10.01
C ILE A 21 2.85 9.13 9.88
N GLY A 22 3.70 10.09 9.48
CA GLY A 22 3.31 11.52 9.40
C GLY A 22 2.15 11.75 8.44
N GLY A 23 2.19 11.13 7.25
CA GLY A 23 1.13 11.25 6.26
C GLY A 23 -0.23 10.75 6.75
N ARG A 24 -0.24 9.72 7.62
CA ARG A 24 -1.45 9.17 8.23
C ARG A 24 -1.87 9.90 9.51
N LEU A 25 -0.92 10.53 10.21
CA LEU A 25 -1.21 11.29 11.42
C LEU A 25 -1.91 12.63 11.11
N VAL A 26 -1.52 13.30 10.02
CA VAL A 26 -2.09 14.60 9.65
C VAL A 26 -3.62 14.59 9.60
N PRO A 27 -4.29 13.69 8.85
CA PRO A 27 -5.76 13.69 8.82
C PRO A 27 -6.40 13.33 10.16
N GLU A 28 -5.73 12.54 11.02
CA GLU A 28 -6.24 12.25 12.37
C GLU A 28 -6.20 13.50 13.27
N LEU A 29 -5.12 14.29 13.19
CA LEU A 29 -5.01 15.57 13.93
C LEU A 29 -6.05 16.59 13.44
N LEU A 30 -6.27 16.69 12.14
CA LEU A 30 -7.33 17.55 11.57
C LEU A 30 -8.71 17.16 12.10
N ARG A 31 -9.03 15.85 12.12
CA ARG A 31 -10.29 15.32 12.67
C ARG A 31 -10.42 15.59 14.18
N ALA A 32 -9.30 15.64 14.90
CA ALA A 32 -9.27 15.99 16.31
C ALA A 32 -9.34 17.51 16.58
N GLY A 33 -9.52 18.35 15.55
CA GLY A 33 -9.70 19.79 15.66
C GLY A 33 -8.41 20.60 15.82
N TYR A 34 -7.24 20.01 15.53
CA TYR A 34 -5.97 20.75 15.49
C TYR A 34 -5.81 21.47 14.15
N ARG A 35 -5.16 22.64 14.17
CA ARG A 35 -4.56 23.21 12.97
C ARG A 35 -3.22 22.53 12.73
N VAL A 36 -2.94 22.07 11.52
CA VAL A 36 -1.74 21.30 11.24
C VAL A 36 -0.82 22.06 10.29
N ARG A 37 0.43 22.23 10.71
CA ARG A 37 1.54 22.64 9.86
C ARG A 37 2.30 21.39 9.43
N ALA A 38 2.28 21.08 8.14
CA ALA A 38 2.88 19.87 7.59
C ALA A 38 4.31 20.16 7.13
N GLY A 39 5.31 19.64 7.85
CA GLY A 39 6.73 19.87 7.62
C GLY A 39 7.37 18.78 6.75
N ALA A 40 8.02 19.16 5.66
CA ALA A 40 8.81 18.28 4.82
C ALA A 40 10.06 18.97 4.27
N ARG A 41 11.09 18.19 3.89
CA ARG A 41 12.29 18.74 3.21
C ARG A 41 11.96 19.39 1.87
N THR A 42 10.98 18.83 1.17
CA THR A 42 10.47 19.32 -0.11
C THR A 42 8.96 19.40 -0.05
N VAL A 43 8.41 20.62 -0.07
CA VAL A 43 6.96 20.87 0.01
C VAL A 43 6.20 20.23 -1.16
N GLY A 44 6.83 20.15 -2.34
CA GLY A 44 6.24 19.51 -3.53
C GLY A 44 5.79 18.07 -3.28
N GLY A 45 6.50 17.31 -2.44
CA GLY A 45 6.12 15.93 -2.08
C GLY A 45 4.89 15.82 -1.18
N LEU A 46 4.36 16.94 -0.67
CA LEU A 46 3.11 16.94 0.10
C LEU A 46 1.86 17.09 -0.79
N ARG A 47 2.01 17.55 -2.02
CA ARG A 47 0.89 17.89 -2.92
C ARG A 47 0.01 16.69 -3.28
N ASP A 48 0.61 15.50 -3.29
CA ASP A 48 -0.09 14.27 -3.64
C ASP A 48 -0.90 13.69 -2.47
N HIS A 49 -0.84 14.31 -1.28
CA HIS A 49 -1.66 13.91 -0.15
C HIS A 49 -3.07 14.51 -0.23
N PRO A 50 -4.14 13.72 0.03
CA PRO A 50 -5.52 14.19 -0.01
C PRO A 50 -5.81 15.39 0.90
N TRP A 51 -5.07 15.50 2.01
CA TRP A 51 -5.21 16.54 3.03
C TRP A 51 -4.38 17.81 2.75
N TYR A 52 -3.70 17.90 1.61
CA TYR A 52 -2.80 19.03 1.32
C TYR A 52 -3.49 20.41 1.38
N GLY A 53 -4.76 20.49 0.97
CA GLY A 53 -5.55 21.71 1.01
C GLY A 53 -5.99 22.16 2.40
N ASP A 54 -5.92 21.27 3.41
CA ASP A 54 -6.41 21.50 4.76
C ASP A 54 -5.31 21.84 5.77
N VAL A 55 -4.04 21.91 5.32
CA VAL A 55 -2.87 22.14 6.17
C VAL A 55 -2.08 23.35 5.74
N GLU A 56 -1.18 23.80 6.61
CA GLU A 56 -0.14 24.78 6.30
C GLU A 56 1.15 24.03 5.90
N PRO A 57 1.48 23.88 4.59
CA PRO A 57 2.68 23.20 4.16
C PRO A 57 3.91 24.07 4.39
N VAL A 58 4.95 23.52 5.02
CA VAL A 58 6.19 24.25 5.32
C VAL A 58 7.43 23.42 5.00
N ARG A 59 8.47 24.11 4.52
CA ARG A 59 9.79 23.50 4.40
C ARG A 59 10.43 23.38 5.78
N ALA A 60 10.76 22.16 6.20
CA ALA A 60 11.33 21.88 7.51
C ALA A 60 12.36 20.74 7.38
N ASP A 61 13.59 21.08 7.04
CA ASP A 61 14.73 20.19 7.17
C ASP A 61 15.20 20.20 8.63
N VAL A 62 15.16 19.04 9.28
CA VAL A 62 15.56 18.91 10.70
C VAL A 62 17.06 19.16 10.96
N LEU A 63 17.87 19.30 9.92
CA LEU A 63 19.27 19.69 10.01
C LEU A 63 19.49 21.22 9.81
N ASP A 64 18.43 21.95 9.44
CA ASP A 64 18.48 23.40 9.16
C ASP A 64 17.73 24.17 10.25
N ALA A 65 18.50 24.85 11.13
CA ALA A 65 17.94 25.58 12.26
C ALA A 65 17.07 26.79 11.84
N GLU A 66 17.35 27.42 10.70
CA GLU A 66 16.57 28.56 10.21
C GLU A 66 15.19 28.12 9.72
N GLN A 67 15.15 27.06 8.92
CA GLN A 67 13.89 26.47 8.48
C GLN A 67 13.05 25.99 9.66
N LEU A 68 13.68 25.37 10.67
CA LEU A 68 12.98 24.91 11.88
C LEU A 68 12.42 26.07 12.71
N ARG A 69 13.15 27.18 12.88
CA ARG A 69 12.62 28.36 13.58
C ARG A 69 11.36 28.87 12.91
N ALA A 70 11.38 28.99 11.58
CA ALA A 70 10.20 29.42 10.83
C ALA A 70 9.05 28.41 10.92
N ALA A 71 9.35 27.11 10.88
CA ALA A 71 8.34 26.06 10.97
C ALA A 71 7.72 25.93 12.36
N LEU A 72 8.45 26.24 13.41
CA LEU A 72 8.01 26.12 14.82
C LEU A 72 7.36 27.40 15.38
N ASP A 73 7.37 28.50 14.63
CA ASP A 73 6.76 29.76 15.08
C ASP A 73 5.27 29.59 15.39
N GLY A 74 4.85 29.90 16.62
CA GLY A 74 3.48 29.76 17.12
C GLY A 74 2.98 28.34 17.29
N VAL A 75 3.84 27.33 17.21
CA VAL A 75 3.49 25.91 17.37
C VAL A 75 3.35 25.55 18.86
N ASP A 76 2.23 24.93 19.22
CA ASP A 76 1.98 24.43 20.57
C ASP A 76 2.59 23.04 20.80
N VAL A 77 2.40 22.11 19.87
CA VAL A 77 2.95 20.74 19.94
C VAL A 77 3.72 20.42 18.67
N ALA A 78 4.93 19.87 18.80
CA ALA A 78 5.77 19.51 17.67
C ALA A 78 6.02 17.99 17.64
N TYR A 79 5.63 17.34 16.52
CA TYR A 79 5.90 15.93 16.27
C TYR A 79 7.24 15.76 15.56
N TYR A 80 8.13 14.98 16.15
CA TYR A 80 9.39 14.57 15.53
C TYR A 80 9.24 13.15 14.96
N LEU A 81 8.95 13.03 13.66
CA LEU A 81 8.69 11.75 12.97
C LEU A 81 9.68 11.48 11.84
N VAL A 82 10.89 11.99 11.96
CA VAL A 82 11.96 11.82 10.96
C VAL A 82 13.07 10.92 11.45
N HIS A 83 13.76 10.26 10.53
CA HIS A 83 14.97 9.50 10.80
C HIS A 83 15.84 9.39 9.53
N ALA A 84 17.16 9.17 9.71
CA ALA A 84 18.11 9.14 8.61
C ALA A 84 18.34 7.73 8.02
N ILE A 85 17.54 6.71 8.39
CA ILE A 85 17.65 5.35 7.85
C ILE A 85 17.48 5.38 6.33
N GLY A 86 18.43 4.74 5.61
CA GLY A 86 18.40 4.67 4.15
C GLY A 86 19.09 5.83 3.43
N GLY A 87 19.55 6.87 4.15
CA GLY A 87 20.18 8.06 3.58
C GLY A 87 21.66 7.95 3.20
N GLY A 88 22.30 6.81 3.45
CA GLY A 88 23.76 6.66 3.30
C GLY A 88 24.57 7.34 4.42
N GLY A 89 25.82 6.92 4.64
CA GLY A 89 26.69 7.49 5.69
C GLY A 89 26.37 6.98 7.11
N ASP A 90 26.80 7.73 8.12
CA ASP A 90 26.52 7.42 9.53
C ASP A 90 25.17 8.01 9.96
N PHE A 91 24.14 7.21 9.84
CA PHE A 91 22.77 7.63 10.20
C PHE A 91 22.64 7.95 11.71
N GLU A 92 23.43 7.28 12.60
CA GLU A 92 23.37 7.52 14.04
C GLU A 92 23.82 8.97 14.38
N GLU A 93 24.91 9.46 13.77
CA GLU A 93 25.35 10.83 13.98
C GLU A 93 24.41 11.85 13.35
N THR A 94 23.85 11.51 12.18
CA THR A 94 22.84 12.38 11.52
C THR A 94 21.59 12.51 12.38
N ASP A 95 21.08 11.41 12.93
CA ASP A 95 19.92 11.40 13.82
C ASP A 95 20.18 12.21 15.11
N ARG A 96 21.35 12.03 15.74
CA ARG A 96 21.77 12.81 16.94
C ARG A 96 21.81 14.30 16.65
N ARG A 97 22.44 14.70 15.54
CA ARG A 97 22.54 16.11 15.14
C ARG A 97 21.14 16.69 14.87
N ALA A 98 20.31 15.99 14.14
CA ALA A 98 18.95 16.41 13.83
C ALA A 98 18.11 16.62 15.09
N ALA A 99 18.17 15.68 16.05
CA ALA A 99 17.47 15.80 17.33
C ALA A 99 17.93 17.01 18.17
N ARG A 100 19.25 17.28 18.21
CA ARG A 100 19.79 18.47 18.91
C ARG A 100 19.32 19.78 18.27
N VAL A 101 19.38 19.89 16.94
CA VAL A 101 18.95 21.09 16.20
C VAL A 101 17.45 21.31 16.39
N PHE A 102 16.65 20.26 16.28
CA PHE A 102 15.19 20.34 16.47
C PHE A 102 14.82 20.71 17.90
N GLY A 103 15.41 20.06 18.92
CA GLY A 103 15.14 20.35 20.32
C GLY A 103 15.50 21.77 20.72
N ALA A 104 16.64 22.30 20.22
CA ALA A 104 17.05 23.69 20.46
C ALA A 104 16.07 24.68 19.80
N ALA A 105 15.68 24.45 18.54
CA ALA A 105 14.73 25.31 17.83
C ALA A 105 13.33 25.28 18.50
N ALA A 106 12.87 24.10 18.93
CA ALA A 106 11.59 23.95 19.64
C ALA A 106 11.58 24.72 20.98
N ARG A 107 12.68 24.68 21.72
CA ARG A 107 12.82 25.47 22.95
C ARG A 107 12.83 26.98 22.68
N GLU A 108 13.59 27.43 21.69
CA GLU A 108 13.65 28.83 21.30
C GLU A 108 12.27 29.37 20.86
N ALA A 109 11.48 28.55 20.15
CA ALA A 109 10.12 28.88 19.72
C ALA A 109 9.07 28.80 20.83
N GLY A 110 9.41 28.33 22.03
CA GLY A 110 8.47 28.19 23.15
C GLY A 110 7.45 27.06 22.96
N VAL A 111 7.79 26.00 22.18
CA VAL A 111 6.94 24.84 22.00
C VAL A 111 6.63 24.20 23.34
N ARG A 112 5.37 23.97 23.63
CA ARG A 112 4.91 23.40 24.91
C ARG A 112 5.28 21.91 25.05
N ARG A 113 5.26 21.16 23.95
CA ARG A 113 5.52 19.71 23.97
C ARG A 113 6.13 19.21 22.66
N ILE A 114 7.07 18.31 22.80
CA ILE A 114 7.56 17.46 21.70
C ILE A 114 6.93 16.07 21.85
N VAL A 115 6.47 15.48 20.75
CA VAL A 115 6.03 14.09 20.66
C VAL A 115 6.95 13.36 19.69
N TYR A 116 7.58 12.29 20.17
CA TYR A 116 8.47 11.45 19.39
C TYR A 116 7.98 10.01 19.37
N LEU A 117 7.99 9.37 18.19
CA LEU A 117 7.74 7.94 18.03
C LEU A 117 9.08 7.21 17.89
N GLY A 118 9.51 6.56 18.96
CA GLY A 118 10.74 5.78 19.05
C GLY A 118 10.52 4.28 18.85
N GLY A 119 11.61 3.51 19.01
CA GLY A 119 11.55 2.05 19.04
C GLY A 119 11.48 1.54 20.48
N LEU A 120 10.75 0.43 20.67
CA LEU A 120 10.70 -0.27 21.95
C LEU A 120 12.08 -0.83 22.31
N LEU A 121 12.54 -0.63 23.54
CA LEU A 121 13.90 -0.94 23.97
C LEU A 121 13.90 -2.15 24.93
N PRO A 122 14.65 -3.22 24.63
CA PRO A 122 14.89 -4.30 25.59
C PRO A 122 15.80 -3.84 26.73
N LYS A 123 15.53 -4.27 27.98
CA LYS A 123 16.23 -3.81 29.17
C LYS A 123 17.66 -4.32 29.31
N ASP A 124 17.91 -5.58 29.01
CA ASP A 124 19.16 -6.27 29.36
C ASP A 124 19.92 -6.84 28.14
N GLU A 125 19.63 -6.34 26.94
CA GLU A 125 20.23 -6.82 25.71
C GLU A 125 21.12 -5.76 25.06
N LYS A 126 22.16 -6.20 24.36
CA LYS A 126 22.95 -5.31 23.50
C LYS A 126 22.08 -4.83 22.34
N LEU A 127 21.73 -3.55 22.34
CA LEU A 127 20.93 -2.92 21.31
C LEU A 127 21.56 -3.02 19.92
N SER A 128 20.75 -3.26 18.91
CA SER A 128 21.16 -3.03 17.52
C SER A 128 21.49 -1.55 17.32
N ARG A 129 22.26 -1.22 16.27
CA ARG A 129 22.59 0.18 15.94
C ARG A 129 21.33 1.02 15.75
N HIS A 130 20.32 0.46 15.11
CA HIS A 130 19.05 1.12 14.89
C HIS A 130 18.31 1.44 16.20
N LEU A 131 18.14 0.48 17.11
CA LEU A 131 17.47 0.71 18.40
C LEU A 131 18.24 1.69 19.27
N ARG A 132 19.57 1.63 19.26
CA ARG A 132 20.42 2.59 20.00
C ARG A 132 20.22 4.02 19.48
N SER A 133 20.25 4.25 18.14
CA SER A 133 19.99 5.57 17.56
C SER A 133 18.63 6.11 17.99
N ARG A 134 17.60 5.25 18.03
CA ARG A 134 16.25 5.64 18.47
C ARG A 134 16.20 6.03 19.94
N ALA A 135 16.91 5.29 20.81
CA ALA A 135 17.04 5.63 22.24
C ALA A 135 17.71 6.99 22.42
N GLU A 136 18.87 7.18 21.79
CA GLU A 136 19.66 8.42 21.87
C GLU A 136 18.86 9.65 21.39
N VAL A 137 18.08 9.53 20.30
CA VAL A 137 17.18 10.60 19.85
C VAL A 137 16.14 10.96 20.92
N GLY A 138 15.50 9.97 21.54
CA GLY A 138 14.56 10.20 22.63
C GLY A 138 15.19 10.92 23.82
N GLU A 139 16.37 10.48 24.25
CA GLU A 139 17.15 11.10 25.33
C GLU A 139 17.52 12.57 25.01
N ILE A 140 17.99 12.83 23.79
CA ILE A 140 18.35 14.18 23.34
C ILE A 140 17.13 15.11 23.34
N LEU A 141 16.00 14.64 22.86
CA LEU A 141 14.76 15.43 22.85
C LEU A 141 14.25 15.70 24.25
N MET A 142 14.25 14.72 25.15
CA MET A 142 13.89 14.90 26.58
C MET A 142 14.84 15.85 27.31
N ALA A 143 16.11 15.88 26.92
CA ALA A 143 17.13 16.79 27.49
C ALA A 143 17.11 18.20 26.87
N SER A 144 16.25 18.46 25.85
CA SER A 144 16.20 19.76 25.13
C SER A 144 15.68 20.93 25.98
N GLY A 145 15.02 20.66 27.10
CA GLY A 145 14.32 21.63 27.91
C GLY A 145 12.86 21.87 27.52
N VAL A 146 12.34 21.13 26.53
CA VAL A 146 10.92 21.08 26.18
C VAL A 146 10.34 19.76 26.68
N PRO A 147 9.22 19.76 27.44
CA PRO A 147 8.55 18.52 27.85
C PRO A 147 8.31 17.58 26.65
N THR A 148 8.89 16.39 26.71
CA THR A 148 8.90 15.44 25.58
C THR A 148 8.25 14.12 25.98
N ILE A 149 7.25 13.69 25.20
CA ILE A 149 6.66 12.36 25.30
C ILE A 149 7.25 11.48 24.21
N VAL A 150 7.95 10.41 24.61
CA VAL A 150 8.48 9.40 23.71
C VAL A 150 7.57 8.19 23.73
N LEU A 151 6.88 7.90 22.65
CA LEU A 151 6.11 6.65 22.46
C LEU A 151 7.03 5.60 21.85
N GLN A 152 7.26 4.48 22.54
CA GLN A 152 8.15 3.41 22.12
C GLN A 152 7.33 2.24 21.59
N ALA A 153 7.43 1.96 20.29
CA ALA A 153 6.71 0.90 19.61
C ALA A 153 7.66 -0.16 19.03
N ALA A 154 7.22 -1.41 19.04
CA ALA A 154 7.89 -2.50 18.31
C ALA A 154 7.56 -2.46 16.81
N VAL A 155 7.13 -3.57 16.21
CA VAL A 155 6.71 -3.62 14.81
C VAL A 155 5.30 -3.05 14.66
N ILE A 156 5.17 -2.03 13.82
CA ILE A 156 3.88 -1.42 13.47
C ILE A 156 3.28 -2.18 12.28
N ILE A 157 2.06 -2.66 12.45
CA ILE A 157 1.32 -3.42 11.43
C ILE A 157 0.38 -2.50 10.66
N GLY A 158 0.65 -2.35 9.37
CA GLY A 158 -0.16 -1.57 8.45
C GLY A 158 0.47 -1.51 7.07
N SER A 159 -0.33 -1.45 6.02
CA SER A 159 0.13 -1.41 4.63
C SER A 159 1.00 -0.17 4.39
N GLY A 160 2.16 -0.35 3.75
CA GLY A 160 3.15 0.71 3.51
C GLY A 160 4.27 0.81 4.56
N GLY A 161 4.11 0.20 5.74
CA GLY A 161 5.14 0.15 6.76
C GLY A 161 6.25 -0.86 6.41
N ALA A 162 7.54 -0.44 6.43
CA ALA A 162 8.65 -1.28 5.98
C ALA A 162 8.71 -2.64 6.69
N SER A 163 8.51 -2.69 8.00
CA SER A 163 8.51 -3.94 8.77
C SER A 163 7.37 -4.86 8.39
N PHE A 164 6.18 -4.31 8.16
CA PHE A 164 5.02 -5.07 7.71
C PHE A 164 5.21 -5.58 6.27
N GLU A 165 5.74 -4.75 5.37
CA GLU A 165 6.00 -5.18 3.99
C GLU A 165 7.08 -6.28 3.92
N MET A 166 8.11 -6.22 4.76
CA MET A 166 9.07 -7.33 4.87
C MET A 166 8.38 -8.63 5.33
N LEU A 167 7.54 -8.57 6.37
CA LEU A 167 6.74 -9.72 6.82
C LEU A 167 5.87 -10.28 5.69
N ARG A 168 5.18 -9.40 4.95
CA ARG A 168 4.36 -9.72 3.79
C ARG A 168 5.16 -10.48 2.75
N TYR A 169 6.20 -9.85 2.19
CA TYR A 169 6.96 -10.41 1.08
C TYR A 169 7.67 -11.72 1.45
N LEU A 170 8.25 -11.82 2.64
CA LEU A 170 8.86 -13.06 3.11
C LEU A 170 7.83 -14.18 3.20
N THR A 171 6.67 -13.90 3.78
CA THR A 171 5.63 -14.92 3.97
C THR A 171 4.96 -15.32 2.66
N GLU A 172 4.68 -14.36 1.76
CA GLU A 172 4.05 -14.64 0.48
C GLU A 172 4.96 -15.39 -0.48
N ARG A 173 6.23 -15.00 -0.56
CA ARG A 173 7.17 -15.55 -1.55
C ARG A 173 7.81 -16.87 -1.14
N LEU A 174 7.84 -17.19 0.16
CA LEU A 174 8.59 -18.34 0.66
C LEU A 174 7.68 -19.38 1.34
N PRO A 175 7.29 -20.45 0.67
CA PRO A 175 6.57 -21.57 1.28
C PRO A 175 7.42 -22.35 2.28
N VAL A 176 8.76 -22.39 2.04
CA VAL A 176 9.77 -22.94 2.94
C VAL A 176 10.80 -21.87 3.22
N MET A 177 11.03 -21.57 4.49
CA MET A 177 11.98 -20.56 4.94
C MET A 177 13.07 -21.20 5.79
N VAL A 178 14.31 -20.94 5.41
CA VAL A 178 15.47 -21.23 6.26
C VAL A 178 15.81 -19.94 6.99
N THR A 179 15.62 -19.92 8.30
CA THR A 179 15.73 -18.70 9.12
C THR A 179 16.77 -18.84 10.21
N PRO A 180 17.43 -17.73 10.60
CA PRO A 180 18.25 -17.70 11.80
C PRO A 180 17.42 -17.85 13.08
N THR A 181 18.10 -17.93 14.21
CA THR A 181 17.48 -18.08 15.55
C THR A 181 16.53 -16.96 15.92
N TRP A 182 16.70 -15.76 15.38
CA TRP A 182 15.84 -14.60 15.66
C TRP A 182 14.36 -14.83 15.31
N VAL A 183 14.04 -15.83 14.50
CA VAL A 183 12.63 -16.14 14.17
C VAL A 183 11.80 -16.52 15.41
N ASP A 184 12.45 -16.97 16.47
CA ASP A 184 11.84 -17.33 17.75
C ASP A 184 11.96 -16.20 18.80
N THR A 185 12.49 -15.02 18.44
CA THR A 185 12.53 -13.83 19.30
C THR A 185 11.12 -13.31 19.55
N ARG A 186 10.84 -12.92 20.80
CA ARG A 186 9.51 -12.40 21.19
C ARG A 186 9.37 -10.94 20.79
N ILE A 187 8.15 -10.60 20.37
CA ILE A 187 7.78 -9.28 19.91
C ILE A 187 6.33 -8.97 20.30
N GLN A 188 6.03 -7.71 20.54
CA GLN A 188 4.68 -7.20 20.77
C GLN A 188 4.33 -6.18 19.68
N PRO A 189 3.76 -6.63 18.53
CA PRO A 189 3.38 -5.73 17.44
C PRO A 189 2.19 -4.85 17.84
N ILE A 190 2.08 -3.69 17.19
CA ILE A 190 0.97 -2.76 17.38
C ILE A 190 0.37 -2.37 16.03
N ALA A 191 -0.95 -2.25 15.94
CA ALA A 191 -1.62 -1.77 14.73
C ALA A 191 -1.34 -0.28 14.49
N ILE A 192 -1.18 0.14 13.23
CA ILE A 192 -0.97 1.55 12.88
C ILE A 192 -2.07 2.45 13.43
N ARG A 193 -3.34 2.00 13.41
CA ARG A 193 -4.46 2.77 13.95
C ARG A 193 -4.31 3.08 15.45
N ASP A 194 -3.75 2.14 16.22
CA ASP A 194 -3.56 2.30 17.66
C ASP A 194 -2.36 3.22 17.95
N VAL A 195 -1.30 3.15 17.13
CA VAL A 195 -0.19 4.13 17.18
C VAL A 195 -0.70 5.54 16.93
N LEU A 196 -1.54 5.74 15.91
CA LEU A 196 -2.10 7.06 15.60
C LEU A 196 -3.05 7.54 16.70
N TYR A 197 -3.83 6.64 17.29
CA TYR A 197 -4.66 6.94 18.45
C TYR A 197 -3.83 7.52 19.60
N TYR A 198 -2.72 6.85 19.97
CA TYR A 198 -1.83 7.36 21.01
C TYR A 198 -1.16 8.68 20.61
N LEU A 199 -0.66 8.81 19.37
CA LEU A 199 -0.03 10.05 18.89
C LEU A 199 -0.98 11.25 18.98
N VAL A 200 -2.24 11.09 18.61
CA VAL A 200 -3.25 12.16 18.73
C VAL A 200 -3.56 12.45 20.19
N ALA A 201 -3.79 11.41 20.99
CA ALA A 201 -4.20 11.58 22.38
C ALA A 201 -3.15 12.28 23.23
N VAL A 202 -1.86 11.96 23.06
CA VAL A 202 -0.77 12.57 23.86
C VAL A 202 -0.58 14.07 23.59
N ALA A 203 -1.04 14.59 22.45
CA ALA A 203 -1.03 16.03 22.17
C ALA A 203 -2.00 16.80 23.10
N GLY A 204 -3.10 16.16 23.49
CA GLY A 204 -4.14 16.72 24.36
C GLY A 204 -3.81 16.71 25.86
N ILE A 205 -2.84 15.90 26.31
CA ILE A 205 -2.48 15.80 27.73
C ILE A 205 -2.10 17.17 28.30
N ARG A 206 -2.68 17.56 29.42
CA ARG A 206 -2.40 18.84 30.05
C ARG A 206 -1.16 18.84 30.93
N GLU A 207 -0.83 17.69 31.50
CA GLU A 207 0.33 17.49 32.38
C GLU A 207 1.65 17.68 31.61
N GLU A 208 2.64 18.26 32.29
CA GLU A 208 4.00 18.36 31.75
C GLU A 208 4.75 17.05 31.97
N LEU A 209 4.61 16.14 30.98
CA LEU A 209 5.27 14.85 30.99
C LEU A 209 6.56 14.91 30.15
N ASN A 210 7.67 14.47 30.77
CA ASN A 210 8.98 14.36 30.10
C ASN A 210 9.54 12.97 30.33
N ARG A 211 9.00 11.98 29.59
CA ARG A 211 9.38 10.57 29.71
C ARG A 211 8.98 9.73 28.50
N SER A 212 9.50 8.50 28.47
CA SER A 212 9.07 7.48 27.54
C SER A 212 7.91 6.64 28.09
N PHE A 213 7.09 6.12 27.16
CA PHE A 213 6.01 5.17 27.39
C PHE A 213 6.08 4.05 26.36
N ASP A 214 5.96 2.82 26.81
CA ASP A 214 5.82 1.67 25.94
C ASP A 214 4.41 1.59 25.36
N ILE A 215 4.30 1.36 24.04
CA ILE A 215 3.03 1.12 23.38
C ILE A 215 3.11 -0.17 22.56
N GLY A 216 2.20 -1.10 22.83
CA GLY A 216 2.13 -2.41 22.16
C GLY A 216 0.69 -2.86 21.99
N GLY A 217 0.45 -3.72 21.01
CA GLY A 217 -0.84 -4.39 20.86
C GLY A 217 -1.06 -5.46 21.95
N PRO A 218 -2.23 -6.12 21.95
CA PRO A 218 -2.56 -7.12 22.98
C PRO A 218 -1.80 -8.44 22.82
N ASP A 219 -1.19 -8.69 21.66
CA ASP A 219 -0.52 -9.95 21.34
C ASP A 219 0.99 -9.90 21.60
N VAL A 220 1.51 -10.82 22.41
CA VAL A 220 2.94 -11.08 22.55
C VAL A 220 3.25 -12.42 21.91
N LEU A 221 4.09 -12.44 20.88
CA LEU A 221 4.33 -13.62 20.03
C LEU A 221 5.75 -13.61 19.45
N THR A 222 6.10 -14.66 18.68
CA THR A 222 7.37 -14.72 17.97
C THR A 222 7.22 -14.24 16.51
N TYR A 223 8.34 -13.91 15.84
CA TYR A 223 8.29 -13.65 14.39
C TYR A 223 7.75 -14.85 13.62
N ARG A 224 8.04 -16.07 14.06
CA ARG A 224 7.44 -17.31 13.52
C ARG A 224 5.91 -17.28 13.59
N ASP A 225 5.37 -16.91 14.76
CA ASP A 225 3.92 -16.85 14.96
C ASP A 225 3.30 -15.76 14.08
N MET A 226 3.96 -14.59 13.97
CA MET A 226 3.51 -13.53 13.07
C MET A 226 3.43 -14.02 11.61
N MET A 227 4.44 -14.71 11.11
CA MET A 227 4.46 -15.26 9.75
C MET A 227 3.36 -16.31 9.55
N GLN A 228 3.11 -17.17 10.55
CA GLN A 228 2.04 -18.18 10.47
C GLN A 228 0.65 -17.53 10.52
N ARG A 229 0.45 -16.52 11.38
CA ARG A 229 -0.81 -15.76 11.43
C ARG A 229 -1.04 -15.00 10.12
N TYR A 230 -0.01 -14.34 9.59
CA TYR A 230 -0.08 -13.71 8.27
C TYR A 230 -0.50 -14.72 7.19
N ALA A 231 0.14 -15.88 7.10
CA ALA A 231 -0.19 -16.91 6.12
C ALA A 231 -1.66 -17.35 6.24
N ARG A 232 -2.15 -17.55 7.47
CA ARG A 232 -3.55 -17.91 7.73
C ARG A 232 -4.52 -16.82 7.27
N VAL A 233 -4.30 -15.57 7.67
CA VAL A 233 -5.16 -14.43 7.34
C VAL A 233 -5.16 -14.16 5.83
N SER A 234 -4.01 -14.30 5.16
CA SER A 234 -3.88 -14.13 3.70
C SER A 234 -4.38 -15.34 2.89
N GLY A 235 -4.83 -16.43 3.56
CA GLY A 235 -5.30 -17.65 2.89
C GLY A 235 -4.20 -18.47 2.24
N LEU A 236 -2.97 -18.35 2.73
CA LEU A 236 -1.81 -19.13 2.26
C LEU A 236 -1.67 -20.44 3.09
N PRO A 237 -1.12 -21.51 2.52
CA PRO A 237 -0.76 -22.69 3.27
C PRO A 237 0.22 -22.37 4.41
N ARG A 238 0.22 -23.20 5.48
CA ARG A 238 1.16 -23.06 6.58
C ARG A 238 2.61 -23.04 6.06
N ARG A 239 3.42 -22.07 6.52
CA ARG A 239 4.82 -21.92 6.13
C ARG A 239 5.70 -22.93 6.87
N ARG A 240 6.61 -23.60 6.14
CA ARG A 240 7.62 -24.47 6.75
C ARG A 240 8.84 -23.61 7.12
N ILE A 241 9.00 -23.35 8.42
CA ILE A 241 10.08 -22.50 8.92
C ILE A 241 11.10 -23.39 9.63
N VAL A 242 12.27 -23.52 9.00
CA VAL A 242 13.40 -24.32 9.50
C VAL A 242 14.45 -23.38 10.07
N ARG A 243 14.71 -23.50 11.38
CA ARG A 243 15.72 -22.72 12.05
C ARG A 243 17.12 -23.34 11.84
N VAL A 244 18.09 -22.49 11.48
CA VAL A 244 19.50 -22.89 11.36
C VAL A 244 20.37 -21.98 12.23
N PRO A 245 21.33 -22.54 13.01
CA PRO A 245 22.12 -21.77 13.97
C PRO A 245 23.23 -20.91 13.32
N VAL A 246 23.55 -21.14 12.04
CA VAL A 246 24.78 -20.62 11.40
C VAL A 246 24.57 -19.39 10.52
N LEU A 247 23.33 -18.91 10.31
CA LEU A 247 23.10 -17.73 9.48
C LEU A 247 23.46 -16.44 10.22
N THR A 248 24.52 -15.78 9.75
CA THR A 248 24.92 -14.48 10.28
C THR A 248 23.92 -13.38 9.89
N PRO A 249 23.81 -12.28 10.67
CA PRO A 249 22.95 -11.16 10.30
C PRO A 249 23.23 -10.57 8.91
N ARG A 250 24.50 -10.61 8.46
CA ARG A 250 24.88 -10.17 7.11
C ARG A 250 24.29 -11.04 6.01
N LEU A 251 24.37 -12.37 6.13
CA LEU A 251 23.75 -13.31 5.18
C LEU A 251 22.23 -13.15 5.16
N SER A 252 21.62 -12.99 6.34
CA SER A 252 20.16 -12.75 6.46
C SER A 252 19.72 -11.47 5.76
N SER A 253 20.48 -10.37 5.90
CA SER A 253 20.11 -9.10 5.27
C SER A 253 20.23 -9.12 3.74
N HIS A 254 21.24 -9.83 3.19
CA HIS A 254 21.34 -10.02 1.73
C HIS A 254 20.20 -10.86 1.18
N TRP A 255 19.84 -11.93 1.88
CA TRP A 255 18.74 -12.79 1.50
C TRP A 255 17.38 -12.07 1.56
N VAL A 256 17.13 -11.29 2.62
CA VAL A 256 15.93 -10.45 2.71
C VAL A 256 15.87 -9.44 1.56
N GLY A 257 16.98 -8.79 1.22
CA GLY A 257 17.05 -7.88 0.06
C GLY A 257 16.81 -8.55 -1.29
N LEU A 258 17.13 -9.86 -1.43
CA LEU A 258 16.81 -10.63 -2.65
C LEU A 258 15.32 -11.01 -2.74
N VAL A 259 14.70 -11.30 -1.60
CA VAL A 259 13.32 -11.79 -1.54
C VAL A 259 12.31 -10.64 -1.46
N THR A 260 12.69 -9.51 -0.88
CA THR A 260 11.80 -8.35 -0.71
C THR A 260 12.25 -7.17 -1.57
N PRO A 261 11.34 -6.35 -2.10
CA PRO A 261 11.68 -5.13 -2.82
C PRO A 261 12.04 -3.96 -1.89
N VAL A 262 12.01 -4.18 -0.56
CA VAL A 262 12.38 -3.15 0.42
C VAL A 262 13.86 -2.80 0.27
N PRO A 263 14.23 -1.52 0.10
CA PRO A 263 15.60 -1.11 -0.11
C PRO A 263 16.54 -1.62 1.00
N ALA A 264 17.71 -2.13 0.61
CA ALA A 264 18.68 -2.72 1.54
C ALA A 264 19.11 -1.77 2.68
N GLY A 265 19.14 -0.46 2.41
CA GLY A 265 19.42 0.58 3.41
C GLY A 265 18.40 0.64 4.55
N ILE A 266 17.16 0.25 4.27
CA ILE A 266 16.06 0.16 5.26
C ILE A 266 16.00 -1.26 5.86
N ALA A 267 16.04 -2.28 5.00
CA ALA A 267 15.88 -3.67 5.42
C ALA A 267 16.98 -4.13 6.37
N LYS A 268 18.25 -3.77 6.12
CA LYS A 268 19.39 -4.23 6.92
C LYS A 268 19.33 -3.80 8.39
N PRO A 269 19.14 -2.51 8.77
CA PRO A 269 18.98 -2.11 10.17
C PRO A 269 17.79 -2.77 10.86
N LEU A 270 16.68 -2.96 10.14
CA LEU A 270 15.50 -3.63 10.68
C LEU A 270 15.77 -5.12 10.95
N VAL A 271 16.43 -5.83 10.02
CA VAL A 271 16.80 -7.25 10.20
C VAL A 271 17.78 -7.41 11.38
N GLU A 272 18.71 -6.48 11.57
CA GLU A 272 19.63 -6.49 12.73
C GLU A 272 18.87 -6.37 14.06
N SER A 273 17.74 -5.66 14.08
CA SER A 273 16.91 -5.47 15.28
C SER A 273 16.02 -6.68 15.61
N LEU A 274 15.77 -7.61 14.65
CA LEU A 274 14.93 -8.79 14.88
C LEU A 274 15.46 -9.73 15.97
N ARG A 275 16.74 -9.66 16.31
CA ARG A 275 17.35 -10.48 17.36
C ARG A 275 17.05 -9.98 18.78
N ASN A 276 16.60 -8.75 18.92
CA ASN A 276 16.26 -8.17 20.21
C ASN A 276 14.81 -8.49 20.58
N THR A 277 14.58 -8.87 21.83
CA THR A 277 13.24 -9.03 22.40
C THR A 277 12.62 -7.66 22.58
N VAL A 278 11.51 -7.40 21.90
CA VAL A 278 10.83 -6.11 21.93
C VAL A 278 9.37 -6.29 22.37
N VAL A 279 9.19 -6.34 23.68
CA VAL A 279 7.92 -6.51 24.39
C VAL A 279 7.82 -5.37 25.41
N CYS A 280 6.64 -4.79 25.57
CA CYS A 280 6.40 -3.74 26.55
C CYS A 280 6.74 -4.22 27.96
N ASP A 281 7.48 -3.41 28.68
CA ASP A 281 7.84 -3.65 30.08
C ASP A 281 6.85 -2.98 31.03
N GLU A 282 6.12 -1.98 30.53
CA GLU A 282 5.15 -1.21 31.30
C GLU A 282 3.94 -0.83 30.44
N HIS A 283 2.88 -0.34 31.07
CA HIS A 283 1.66 0.15 30.45
C HIS A 283 1.20 1.48 31.08
N ASP A 284 2.15 2.26 31.56
CA ASP A 284 1.90 3.52 32.30
C ASP A 284 1.13 4.55 31.46
N ILE A 285 1.21 4.44 30.13
CA ILE A 285 0.47 5.31 29.20
C ILE A 285 -1.04 5.26 29.48
N ALA A 286 -1.57 4.14 29.95
CA ALA A 286 -3.00 3.96 30.23
C ALA A 286 -3.52 4.88 31.34
N ALA A 287 -2.63 5.36 32.22
CA ALA A 287 -3.01 6.36 33.26
C ALA A 287 -3.34 7.74 32.65
N HIS A 288 -2.80 8.06 31.49
CA HIS A 288 -2.95 9.35 30.82
C HIS A 288 -3.83 9.26 29.55
N VAL A 289 -3.79 8.12 28.88
CA VAL A 289 -4.52 7.83 27.65
C VAL A 289 -5.20 6.46 27.80
N PRO A 290 -6.48 6.43 28.17
CA PRO A 290 -7.23 5.17 28.25
C PRO A 290 -7.25 4.44 26.92
N ASP A 291 -7.30 3.11 26.96
CA ASP A 291 -7.44 2.32 25.75
C ASP A 291 -8.66 2.73 24.92
N PRO A 292 -8.61 2.61 23.59
CA PRO A 292 -9.76 2.91 22.74
C PRO A 292 -10.96 2.03 23.10
N ALA A 293 -12.17 2.54 22.88
CA ALA A 293 -13.40 1.78 23.08
C ALA A 293 -13.36 0.47 22.26
N GLY A 294 -13.40 -0.66 22.94
CA GLY A 294 -13.23 -1.99 22.34
C GLY A 294 -11.81 -2.56 22.45
N GLY A 295 -10.90 -1.86 23.14
CA GLY A 295 -9.51 -2.29 23.34
C GLY A 295 -8.61 -2.06 22.14
N LEU A 296 -7.33 -2.42 22.31
CA LEU A 296 -6.33 -2.36 21.24
C LEU A 296 -6.55 -3.45 20.20
N THR A 297 -6.13 -3.18 18.99
CA THR A 297 -6.33 -4.05 17.82
C THR A 297 -5.39 -5.27 17.88
N GLY A 298 -5.94 -6.47 17.97
CA GLY A 298 -5.16 -7.72 17.88
C GLY A 298 -4.52 -7.92 16.50
N LEU A 299 -3.44 -8.73 16.46
CA LEU A 299 -2.65 -8.92 15.25
C LEU A 299 -3.47 -9.41 14.05
N ASP A 300 -4.35 -10.39 14.25
CA ASP A 300 -5.14 -10.94 13.13
C ASP A 300 -6.02 -9.86 12.50
N ARG A 301 -6.66 -9.02 13.32
CA ARG A 301 -7.47 -7.89 12.83
C ARG A 301 -6.62 -6.81 12.18
N ALA A 302 -5.44 -6.51 12.71
CA ALA A 302 -4.50 -5.57 12.08
C ALA A 302 -4.04 -6.07 10.70
N LEU A 303 -3.78 -7.38 10.56
CA LEU A 303 -3.44 -8.02 9.29
C LEU A 303 -4.62 -7.99 8.31
N GLU A 304 -5.84 -8.30 8.77
CA GLU A 304 -7.05 -8.19 7.95
C GLU A 304 -7.18 -6.78 7.38
N LEU A 305 -7.14 -5.76 8.22
CA LEU A 305 -7.26 -4.35 7.80
C LEU A 305 -6.17 -3.96 6.79
N ALA A 306 -4.91 -4.39 7.01
CA ALA A 306 -3.81 -4.11 6.10
C ALA A 306 -3.91 -4.85 4.75
N LEU A 307 -4.71 -5.93 4.68
CA LEU A 307 -4.91 -6.75 3.49
C LEU A 307 -6.29 -6.52 2.82
N THR A 308 -7.21 -5.83 3.46
CA THR A 308 -8.61 -5.70 3.02
C THR A 308 -8.70 -5.10 1.61
N ARG A 309 -8.01 -4.02 1.32
CA ARG A 309 -8.03 -3.38 0.00
C ARG A 309 -7.55 -4.27 -1.15
N VAL A 310 -6.65 -5.20 -0.87
CA VAL A 310 -6.22 -6.17 -1.87
C VAL A 310 -7.31 -7.21 -2.15
N ARG A 311 -8.15 -7.50 -1.15
CA ARG A 311 -9.24 -8.49 -1.27
C ARG A 311 -10.55 -7.89 -1.78
N ASP A 312 -10.87 -6.67 -1.36
CA ASP A 312 -12.17 -6.06 -1.57
C ASP A 312 -12.19 -5.11 -2.78
N HIS A 313 -11.33 -5.35 -3.77
CA HIS A 313 -11.41 -4.75 -5.10
C HIS A 313 -10.86 -3.32 -5.24
N ASP A 314 -10.31 -2.75 -4.19
CA ASP A 314 -9.72 -1.43 -4.23
C ASP A 314 -8.24 -1.49 -4.62
N VAL A 315 -7.91 -2.40 -5.57
CA VAL A 315 -6.60 -2.40 -6.21
C VAL A 315 -6.53 -1.16 -7.08
N ALA A 316 -6.24 -0.14 -6.40
CA ALA A 316 -5.88 1.21 -6.76
C ALA A 316 -5.69 1.47 -8.27
N THR A 317 -6.77 1.66 -8.94
CA THR A 317 -6.79 2.49 -10.13
C THR A 317 -7.10 3.94 -9.79
N HIS A 318 -7.45 4.21 -8.55
CA HIS A 318 -7.75 5.55 -8.04
C HIS A 318 -6.79 6.00 -6.96
N TRP A 319 -5.52 6.06 -7.28
CA TRP A 319 -4.58 6.88 -6.53
C TRP A 319 -5.01 8.36 -6.54
N SER A 320 -5.92 8.75 -7.43
CA SER A 320 -6.40 10.12 -7.58
C SER A 320 -7.84 10.41 -7.12
N ASN A 321 -8.68 9.38 -6.80
CA ASN A 321 -10.12 9.61 -6.53
C ASN A 321 -10.70 8.82 -5.35
N ALA A 322 -9.91 8.32 -4.41
CA ALA A 322 -10.44 7.68 -3.21
C ALA A 322 -10.88 8.73 -2.19
N GLU A 323 -12.01 9.37 -2.42
CA GLU A 323 -12.83 10.00 -1.38
C GLU A 323 -13.59 8.93 -0.56
N VAL A 324 -12.90 7.95 -0.05
CA VAL A 324 -13.39 7.20 1.10
C VAL A 324 -12.62 7.73 2.29
N PRO A 325 -13.25 8.10 3.40
CA PRO A 325 -12.53 8.49 4.61
C PRO A 325 -11.53 7.37 4.93
N GLY A 326 -10.25 7.61 4.61
CA GLY A 326 -9.21 6.59 4.68
C GLY A 326 -9.12 6.05 6.10
N THR A 327 -9.12 4.74 6.24
CA THR A 327 -8.72 4.16 7.50
C THR A 327 -7.21 4.27 7.62
N PRO A 328 -6.64 4.42 8.84
CA PRO A 328 -5.20 4.51 9.04
C PRO A 328 -4.37 3.38 8.44
N SER A 329 -5.01 2.24 8.19
CA SER A 329 -4.38 1.04 7.59
C SER A 329 -4.29 1.07 6.06
N ASP A 330 -4.96 2.03 5.41
CA ASP A 330 -5.06 2.07 3.96
C ASP A 330 -3.74 2.48 3.28
N PRO A 331 -3.41 1.94 2.09
CA PRO A 331 -2.35 2.46 1.24
C PRO A 331 -2.60 3.92 0.88
N MET A 332 -1.53 4.71 0.87
CA MET A 332 -1.59 6.12 0.44
C MET A 332 -0.87 6.31 -0.89
N PRO A 333 -1.27 7.30 -1.72
CA PRO A 333 -0.59 7.62 -2.98
C PRO A 333 0.90 7.88 -2.82
N THR A 334 1.30 8.37 -1.66
CA THR A 334 2.67 8.72 -1.29
C THR A 334 3.44 7.58 -0.63
N ASP A 335 2.81 6.42 -0.42
CA ASP A 335 3.52 5.23 0.06
C ASP A 335 4.59 4.82 -0.97
N PRO A 336 5.73 4.27 -0.54
CA PRO A 336 6.78 3.85 -1.45
C PRO A 336 6.29 2.80 -2.46
N ALA A 337 6.89 2.77 -3.66
CA ALA A 337 6.51 1.84 -4.73
C ALA A 337 6.61 0.35 -4.36
N TRP A 338 7.33 0.01 -3.30
CA TRP A 338 7.41 -1.35 -2.75
C TRP A 338 6.32 -1.67 -1.71
N ALA A 339 5.49 -0.70 -1.35
CA ALA A 339 4.37 -0.87 -0.43
C ALA A 339 3.16 -1.55 -1.12
N GLY A 340 2.28 -2.15 -0.32
CA GLY A 340 1.01 -2.70 -0.82
C GLY A 340 1.09 -4.10 -1.44
N GLY A 341 2.26 -4.73 -1.46
CA GLY A 341 2.45 -6.06 -2.05
C GLY A 341 2.84 -6.02 -3.53
N SER A 342 2.96 -7.20 -4.17
CA SER A 342 3.30 -7.30 -5.59
C SER A 342 2.02 -7.12 -6.42
N LEU A 343 1.94 -6.05 -7.20
CA LEU A 343 0.93 -5.86 -8.24
C LEU A 343 1.65 -5.76 -9.59
N TYR A 344 1.31 -6.64 -10.49
CA TYR A 344 1.75 -6.56 -11.87
C TYR A 344 0.73 -5.81 -12.71
N VAL A 345 1.19 -4.86 -13.50
CA VAL A 345 0.35 -4.02 -14.34
C VAL A 345 0.86 -4.05 -15.77
N ASP A 346 -0.03 -4.34 -16.71
CA ASP A 346 0.16 -4.11 -18.15
C ASP A 346 -0.77 -2.97 -18.53
N ASP A 347 -0.21 -1.77 -18.70
CA ASP A 347 -0.94 -0.52 -18.96
C ASP A 347 -0.66 -0.05 -20.39
N ARG A 348 -1.73 0.09 -21.17
CA ARG A 348 -1.67 0.44 -22.59
C ARG A 348 -2.67 1.52 -22.91
N SER A 349 -2.24 2.53 -23.68
CA SER A 349 -3.13 3.56 -24.18
C SER A 349 -2.91 3.80 -25.68
N CYS A 350 -3.95 4.19 -26.37
CA CYS A 350 -3.87 4.66 -27.76
C CYS A 350 -4.94 5.72 -28.02
N VAL A 351 -4.62 6.63 -28.95
CA VAL A 351 -5.60 7.57 -29.49
C VAL A 351 -6.48 6.82 -30.48
N VAL A 352 -7.79 7.05 -30.43
CA VAL A 352 -8.80 6.42 -31.30
C VAL A 352 -9.51 7.51 -32.08
N ASP A 353 -9.63 7.34 -33.39
CA ASP A 353 -10.33 8.28 -34.28
C ASP A 353 -11.84 8.00 -34.31
N ALA A 354 -12.43 8.08 -33.11
CA ALA A 354 -13.86 7.90 -32.89
C ALA A 354 -14.30 8.72 -31.67
N SER A 355 -15.62 8.98 -31.58
CA SER A 355 -16.19 9.65 -30.41
C SER A 355 -16.07 8.79 -29.14
N PRO A 356 -16.02 9.39 -27.94
CA PRO A 356 -16.06 8.66 -26.68
C PRO A 356 -17.23 7.69 -26.59
N GLU A 357 -18.38 8.07 -27.11
CA GLU A 357 -19.63 7.29 -27.11
C GLU A 357 -19.52 6.05 -28.03
N ALA A 358 -18.87 6.18 -29.19
CA ALA A 358 -18.64 5.05 -30.10
C ALA A 358 -17.68 4.04 -29.47
N LEU A 359 -16.59 4.50 -28.88
CA LEU A 359 -15.63 3.66 -28.16
C LEU A 359 -16.31 2.98 -26.96
N TRP A 360 -17.10 3.69 -26.18
CA TRP A 360 -17.81 3.14 -25.02
C TRP A 360 -18.78 2.02 -25.40
N ARG A 361 -19.53 2.20 -26.51
CA ARG A 361 -20.43 1.15 -27.02
C ARG A 361 -19.70 -0.15 -27.35
N VAL A 362 -18.50 -0.07 -27.90
CA VAL A 362 -17.67 -1.24 -28.19
C VAL A 362 -17.18 -1.89 -26.90
N ILE A 363 -16.73 -1.09 -25.92
CA ILE A 363 -16.27 -1.56 -24.61
C ILE A 363 -17.41 -2.29 -23.89
N VAL A 364 -18.59 -1.69 -23.79
CA VAL A 364 -19.75 -2.34 -23.13
C VAL A 364 -20.22 -3.58 -23.91
N GLY A 365 -19.95 -3.65 -25.21
CA GLY A 365 -20.26 -4.77 -26.06
C GLY A 365 -19.38 -6.01 -25.91
N ILE A 366 -18.27 -5.95 -25.15
CA ILE A 366 -17.27 -7.02 -25.08
C ILE A 366 -17.81 -8.34 -24.50
N GLY A 367 -17.29 -9.47 -24.98
CA GLY A 367 -17.64 -10.82 -24.52
C GLY A 367 -18.90 -11.42 -25.18
N GLY A 368 -19.25 -12.64 -24.78
CA GLY A 368 -20.36 -13.38 -25.35
C GLY A 368 -20.22 -13.60 -26.86
N GLN A 369 -21.24 -13.24 -27.65
CA GLN A 369 -21.24 -13.38 -29.11
C GLN A 369 -20.25 -12.43 -29.80
N ASN A 370 -19.99 -11.26 -29.23
CA ASN A 370 -19.09 -10.26 -29.79
C ASN A 370 -17.60 -10.60 -29.58
N GLY A 371 -17.29 -11.57 -28.70
CA GLY A 371 -15.93 -12.02 -28.41
C GLY A 371 -15.08 -10.99 -27.66
N TRP A 372 -13.78 -11.27 -27.58
CA TRP A 372 -12.81 -10.51 -26.76
C TRP A 372 -11.86 -9.66 -27.60
N TYR A 373 -12.14 -9.45 -28.87
CA TYR A 373 -11.32 -8.66 -29.80
C TYR A 373 -9.83 -9.07 -29.83
N SER A 374 -9.50 -10.30 -29.43
CA SER A 374 -8.14 -10.81 -29.41
C SER A 374 -8.09 -12.27 -29.92
N TRP A 375 -6.89 -12.85 -29.97
CA TRP A 375 -6.62 -14.17 -30.55
C TRP A 375 -7.53 -15.29 -29.98
N PRO A 376 -8.50 -15.83 -30.77
CA PRO A 376 -9.51 -16.75 -30.22
C PRO A 376 -8.94 -18.07 -29.71
N LEU A 377 -7.80 -18.53 -30.28
CA LEU A 377 -7.16 -19.79 -29.91
C LEU A 377 -6.57 -19.69 -28.49
N ALA A 378 -5.95 -18.56 -28.14
CA ALA A 378 -5.39 -18.34 -26.81
C ALA A 378 -6.48 -18.48 -25.72
N TRP A 379 -7.65 -17.91 -25.97
CA TRP A 379 -8.78 -17.98 -25.03
C TRP A 379 -9.39 -19.39 -24.95
N ARG A 380 -9.43 -20.15 -26.08
CA ARG A 380 -9.89 -21.54 -26.08
C ARG A 380 -8.97 -22.45 -25.26
N VAL A 381 -7.65 -22.34 -25.47
CA VAL A 381 -6.63 -23.08 -24.70
C VAL A 381 -6.74 -22.72 -23.23
N ARG A 382 -6.87 -21.44 -22.92
CA ARG A 382 -7.04 -20.95 -21.56
C ARG A 382 -8.30 -21.51 -20.89
N GLY A 383 -9.44 -21.48 -21.58
CA GLY A 383 -10.70 -22.03 -21.07
C GLY A 383 -10.66 -23.54 -20.85
N LEU A 384 -9.90 -24.28 -21.68
CA LEU A 384 -9.68 -25.71 -21.49
C LEU A 384 -8.86 -25.99 -20.21
N LEU A 385 -7.77 -25.24 -20.01
CA LEU A 385 -6.93 -25.34 -18.82
C LEU A 385 -7.72 -24.99 -17.54
N ASP A 386 -8.56 -23.96 -17.60
CA ASP A 386 -9.41 -23.57 -16.48
C ASP A 386 -10.42 -24.67 -16.11
N ARG A 387 -11.03 -25.33 -17.11
CA ARG A 387 -11.91 -26.50 -16.86
C ARG A 387 -11.17 -27.67 -16.24
N LEU A 388 -9.98 -27.99 -16.72
CA LEU A 388 -9.16 -29.06 -16.17
C LEU A 388 -8.78 -28.80 -14.71
N SER A 389 -8.66 -27.52 -14.32
CA SER A 389 -8.42 -27.11 -12.95
C SER A 389 -9.71 -26.93 -12.11
N GLY A 390 -10.89 -27.23 -12.69
CA GLY A 390 -12.20 -27.15 -12.00
C GLY A 390 -12.77 -25.73 -11.93
N GLY A 391 -12.35 -24.82 -12.81
CA GLY A 391 -12.89 -23.47 -13.00
C GLY A 391 -14.13 -23.43 -13.89
N PRO A 392 -14.79 -22.26 -14.05
CA PRO A 392 -16.03 -22.10 -14.82
C PRO A 392 -15.87 -22.32 -16.33
N GLY A 393 -14.66 -22.27 -16.87
CA GLY A 393 -14.39 -22.35 -18.32
C GLY A 393 -15.02 -21.20 -19.12
N LEU A 394 -15.13 -21.37 -20.46
CA LEU A 394 -15.56 -20.34 -21.41
C LEU A 394 -17.09 -20.15 -21.54
N ARG A 395 -17.94 -20.63 -20.64
CA ARG A 395 -19.36 -20.80 -20.95
C ARG A 395 -20.37 -20.11 -20.04
N ARG A 396 -20.12 -18.91 -19.54
CA ARG A 396 -21.21 -18.18 -18.85
C ARG A 396 -22.01 -17.27 -19.79
N GLY A 397 -21.43 -16.83 -20.92
CA GLY A 397 -22.06 -15.90 -21.83
C GLY A 397 -22.27 -14.52 -21.17
N ARG A 398 -23.14 -13.70 -21.76
CA ARG A 398 -23.57 -12.44 -21.17
C ARG A 398 -25.09 -12.37 -21.09
N ARG A 399 -25.59 -11.61 -20.09
CA ARG A 399 -27.02 -11.44 -19.83
C ARG A 399 -27.70 -10.58 -20.91
N SER A 400 -27.07 -9.50 -21.34
CA SER A 400 -27.55 -8.60 -22.37
C SER A 400 -26.48 -8.36 -23.43
N PRO A 401 -26.79 -8.32 -24.72
CA PRO A 401 -25.81 -8.06 -25.77
C PRO A 401 -25.29 -6.61 -25.79
N THR A 402 -26.04 -5.65 -25.22
CA THR A 402 -25.78 -4.22 -25.36
C THR A 402 -25.56 -3.49 -24.05
N ALA A 403 -25.90 -4.08 -22.90
CA ALA A 403 -25.79 -3.46 -21.60
C ALA A 403 -25.08 -4.37 -20.58
N LEU A 404 -24.33 -3.75 -19.68
CA LEU A 404 -23.69 -4.40 -18.54
C LEU A 404 -24.07 -3.67 -17.26
N TYR A 405 -24.18 -4.42 -16.17
CA TYR A 405 -24.43 -3.92 -14.83
C TYR A 405 -23.42 -4.51 -13.86
N THR A 406 -23.13 -3.79 -12.80
CA THR A 406 -22.28 -4.30 -11.70
C THR A 406 -22.84 -5.64 -11.20
N GLY A 407 -21.99 -6.64 -11.11
CA GLY A 407 -22.34 -8.01 -10.77
C GLY A 407 -22.68 -8.93 -11.94
N ASP A 408 -22.79 -8.42 -13.18
CA ASP A 408 -23.02 -9.27 -14.36
C ASP A 408 -21.79 -10.14 -14.65
N ALA A 409 -22.06 -11.38 -15.10
CA ALA A 409 -21.04 -12.27 -15.62
C ALA A 409 -20.83 -12.03 -17.13
N VAL A 410 -19.58 -11.88 -17.54
CA VAL A 410 -19.15 -11.77 -18.94
C VAL A 410 -18.12 -12.86 -19.20
N ASP A 411 -18.56 -13.99 -19.71
CA ASP A 411 -17.79 -15.21 -19.89
C ASP A 411 -17.14 -15.70 -18.57
N TRP A 412 -15.85 -15.47 -18.35
CA TRP A 412 -15.11 -15.80 -17.12
C TRP A 412 -14.77 -14.57 -16.27
N TRP A 413 -15.34 -13.43 -16.61
CA TRP A 413 -15.19 -12.17 -15.87
C TRP A 413 -16.49 -11.81 -15.17
N ARG A 414 -16.38 -11.05 -14.10
CA ARG A 414 -17.49 -10.39 -13.44
C ARG A 414 -17.30 -8.89 -13.53
N VAL A 415 -18.36 -8.20 -13.91
CA VAL A 415 -18.38 -6.73 -13.85
C VAL A 415 -18.33 -6.30 -12.39
N GLU A 416 -17.24 -5.68 -12.01
CA GLU A 416 -17.02 -5.21 -10.64
C GLU A 416 -17.44 -3.74 -10.50
N GLU A 417 -17.09 -2.94 -11.48
CA GLU A 417 -17.41 -1.52 -11.52
C GLU A 417 -17.76 -1.11 -12.96
N ILE A 418 -18.72 -0.24 -13.10
CA ILE A 418 -19.07 0.42 -14.35
C ILE A 418 -19.38 1.89 -14.05
N ASP A 419 -18.59 2.79 -14.64
CA ASP A 419 -18.81 4.23 -14.68
C ASP A 419 -19.12 4.57 -16.15
N GLU A 420 -20.41 4.86 -16.41
CA GLU A 420 -20.95 4.94 -17.77
C GLU A 420 -20.23 6.01 -18.59
N GLY A 421 -19.79 5.62 -19.79
CA GLY A 421 -19.00 6.47 -20.69
C GLY A 421 -17.51 6.56 -20.32
N ARG A 422 -17.06 6.01 -19.18
CA ARG A 422 -15.73 6.24 -18.67
C ARG A 422 -14.93 4.99 -18.33
N LEU A 423 -15.49 4.05 -17.55
CA LEU A 423 -14.75 2.89 -17.04
C LEU A 423 -15.61 1.63 -16.99
N LEU A 424 -15.07 0.54 -17.50
CA LEU A 424 -15.54 -0.81 -17.24
C LEU A 424 -14.41 -1.60 -16.57
N ARG A 425 -14.61 -2.02 -15.31
CA ARG A 425 -13.72 -2.91 -14.58
C ARG A 425 -14.29 -4.31 -14.50
N LEU A 426 -13.48 -5.25 -14.92
CA LEU A 426 -13.80 -6.67 -14.93
C LEU A 426 -12.86 -7.43 -13.99
N ARG A 427 -13.41 -8.26 -13.10
CA ARG A 427 -12.64 -9.17 -12.26
C ARG A 427 -12.68 -10.58 -12.81
N ALA A 428 -11.52 -11.25 -12.86
CA ALA A 428 -11.44 -12.64 -13.29
C ALA A 428 -12.06 -13.59 -12.25
N GLU A 429 -12.96 -14.46 -12.68
CA GLU A 429 -13.53 -15.56 -11.88
C GLU A 429 -12.89 -16.91 -12.18
N MET A 430 -12.00 -16.98 -13.18
CA MET A 430 -11.22 -18.19 -13.44
C MET A 430 -10.27 -18.50 -12.29
N ARG A 431 -9.92 -19.77 -12.13
CA ARG A 431 -8.94 -20.19 -11.11
C ARG A 431 -7.54 -19.72 -11.48
N LEU A 432 -7.13 -18.64 -10.84
CA LEU A 432 -5.80 -18.06 -10.94
C LEU A 432 -5.05 -18.25 -9.63
N PRO A 433 -3.73 -18.37 -9.67
CA PRO A 433 -2.90 -18.31 -8.46
C PRO A 433 -2.71 -16.85 -7.99
N GLY A 434 -3.80 -16.10 -7.91
CA GLY A 434 -3.85 -14.69 -7.58
C GLY A 434 -5.21 -14.08 -7.94
N LEU A 435 -5.28 -12.76 -7.89
CA LEU A 435 -6.43 -11.97 -8.32
C LEU A 435 -6.07 -11.21 -9.59
N ALA A 436 -6.98 -11.11 -10.55
CA ALA A 436 -6.75 -10.40 -11.79
C ALA A 436 -7.93 -9.52 -12.17
N TRP A 437 -7.62 -8.35 -12.70
CA TRP A 437 -8.60 -7.39 -13.23
C TRP A 437 -8.23 -6.93 -14.62
N LEU A 438 -9.23 -6.49 -15.35
CA LEU A 438 -9.10 -5.82 -16.63
C LEU A 438 -9.93 -4.55 -16.59
N ASP A 439 -9.27 -3.41 -16.69
CA ASP A 439 -9.88 -2.10 -16.80
C ASP A 439 -9.85 -1.66 -18.25
N LEU A 440 -10.97 -1.18 -18.74
CA LEU A 440 -11.14 -0.57 -20.05
C LEU A 440 -11.73 0.82 -19.84
N SER A 441 -10.97 1.86 -20.17
CA SER A 441 -11.40 3.24 -19.93
C SER A 441 -11.36 4.11 -21.18
N VAL A 442 -12.24 5.08 -21.20
CA VAL A 442 -12.34 6.14 -22.20
C VAL A 442 -11.92 7.43 -21.53
N GLU A 443 -10.89 8.08 -22.06
CA GLU A 443 -10.35 9.33 -21.58
C GLU A 443 -10.28 10.34 -22.73
N GLN A 444 -10.06 11.61 -22.44
CA GLN A 444 -9.73 12.62 -23.46
C GLN A 444 -8.37 13.22 -23.13
N ASP A 445 -7.55 13.41 -24.15
CA ASP A 445 -6.28 14.13 -23.99
C ASP A 445 -6.47 15.65 -23.95
N ASP A 446 -5.40 16.39 -23.68
CA ASP A 446 -5.39 17.86 -23.62
C ASP A 446 -5.83 18.55 -24.93
N ARG A 447 -5.92 17.78 -26.02
CA ARG A 447 -6.40 18.25 -27.33
C ARG A 447 -7.83 17.83 -27.63
N GLY A 448 -8.53 17.19 -26.67
CA GLY A 448 -9.89 16.71 -26.81
C GLY A 448 -10.02 15.42 -27.66
N ARG A 449 -8.92 14.72 -27.97
CA ARG A 449 -8.97 13.45 -28.72
C ARG A 449 -9.34 12.31 -27.79
N THR A 450 -10.12 11.37 -28.29
CA THR A 450 -10.51 10.15 -27.55
C THR A 450 -9.29 9.26 -27.34
N VAL A 451 -9.04 8.87 -26.10
CA VAL A 451 -7.97 7.95 -25.69
C VAL A 451 -8.60 6.69 -25.11
N PHE A 452 -8.30 5.55 -25.70
CA PHE A 452 -8.59 4.24 -25.12
C PHE A 452 -7.44 3.78 -24.24
N ARG A 453 -7.71 3.53 -22.96
CA ARG A 453 -6.74 2.94 -22.03
C ARG A 453 -7.22 1.58 -21.58
N GLN A 454 -6.33 0.61 -21.65
CA GLN A 454 -6.54 -0.78 -21.23
C GLN A 454 -5.49 -1.16 -20.20
N ARG A 455 -5.93 -1.61 -19.02
CA ARG A 455 -5.02 -2.03 -17.94
C ARG A 455 -5.37 -3.44 -17.50
N ALA A 456 -4.41 -4.35 -17.60
CA ALA A 456 -4.50 -5.67 -17.00
C ALA A 456 -3.70 -5.68 -15.71
N LEU A 457 -4.37 -6.02 -14.60
CA LEU A 457 -3.79 -6.01 -13.26
C LEU A 457 -3.77 -7.43 -12.71
N PHE A 458 -2.68 -7.82 -12.07
CA PHE A 458 -2.56 -9.13 -11.45
C PHE A 458 -1.85 -9.05 -10.10
N HIS A 459 -2.56 -9.46 -9.05
CA HIS A 459 -2.02 -9.60 -7.70
C HIS A 459 -1.70 -11.08 -7.44
N PRO A 460 -0.42 -11.48 -7.47
CA PRO A 460 -0.02 -12.88 -7.34
C PRO A 460 -0.20 -13.41 -5.92
N ARG A 461 -0.61 -14.66 -5.78
CA ARG A 461 -0.65 -15.36 -4.50
C ARG A 461 0.54 -16.30 -4.37
N GLY A 462 1.53 -15.90 -3.58
CA GLY A 462 2.74 -16.68 -3.33
C GLY A 462 3.61 -16.89 -4.58
N LEU A 463 4.59 -17.81 -4.52
CA LEU A 463 5.50 -18.08 -5.63
C LEU A 463 4.81 -18.62 -6.88
N VAL A 464 3.74 -19.40 -6.73
CA VAL A 464 2.99 -19.94 -7.87
C VAL A 464 2.36 -18.80 -8.66
N GLY A 465 1.84 -17.77 -7.99
CA GLY A 465 1.33 -16.56 -8.65
C GLY A 465 2.43 -15.78 -9.38
N GLN A 466 3.60 -15.65 -8.78
CA GLN A 466 4.76 -15.01 -9.41
C GLN A 466 5.18 -15.77 -10.68
N ALA A 467 5.39 -17.09 -10.57
CA ALA A 467 5.76 -17.94 -11.69
C ALA A 467 4.72 -17.89 -12.81
N TYR A 468 3.43 -17.90 -12.44
CA TYR A 468 2.35 -17.77 -13.42
C TYR A 468 2.46 -16.46 -14.22
N TRP A 469 2.62 -15.29 -13.53
CA TRP A 469 2.77 -14.02 -14.24
C TRP A 469 3.93 -14.05 -15.24
N TRP A 470 5.11 -14.47 -14.79
CA TRP A 470 6.29 -14.52 -15.65
C TRP A 470 6.13 -15.50 -16.82
N SER A 471 5.32 -16.56 -16.67
CA SER A 471 5.03 -17.50 -17.77
C SER A 471 4.07 -16.91 -18.82
N VAL A 472 3.17 -16.01 -18.42
CA VAL A 472 2.17 -15.41 -19.34
C VAL A 472 2.59 -14.03 -19.86
N ALA A 473 3.48 -13.33 -19.18
CA ALA A 473 3.94 -11.99 -19.55
C ALA A 473 4.42 -11.86 -21.02
N PRO A 474 5.18 -12.82 -21.61
CA PRO A 474 5.59 -12.74 -23.01
C PRO A 474 4.42 -12.75 -24.00
N PHE A 475 3.26 -13.27 -23.60
CA PHE A 475 2.07 -13.37 -24.44
C PHE A 475 1.15 -12.14 -24.34
N HIS A 476 1.40 -11.24 -23.38
CA HIS A 476 0.57 -10.06 -23.14
C HIS A 476 0.52 -9.15 -24.38
N ASP A 477 1.63 -8.94 -25.07
CA ASP A 477 1.66 -8.12 -26.28
C ASP A 477 0.76 -8.67 -27.41
N VAL A 478 0.72 -9.98 -27.54
CA VAL A 478 -0.11 -10.63 -28.57
C VAL A 478 -1.59 -10.54 -28.18
N VAL A 479 -1.91 -10.86 -26.93
CA VAL A 479 -3.29 -10.95 -26.45
C VAL A 479 -3.87 -9.55 -26.18
N PHE A 480 -3.24 -8.77 -25.31
CA PHE A 480 -3.78 -7.47 -24.88
C PHE A 480 -3.47 -6.36 -25.89
N GLY A 481 -2.29 -6.37 -26.51
CA GLY A 481 -1.99 -5.45 -27.60
C GLY A 481 -2.85 -5.69 -28.83
N GLY A 482 -3.15 -6.96 -29.15
CA GLY A 482 -4.12 -7.33 -30.18
C GLY A 482 -5.53 -6.85 -29.85
N MET A 483 -5.96 -7.07 -28.61
CA MET A 483 -7.26 -6.63 -28.10
C MET A 483 -7.42 -5.11 -28.19
N GLN A 484 -6.43 -4.34 -27.73
CA GLN A 484 -6.47 -2.88 -27.79
C GLN A 484 -6.66 -2.36 -29.20
N ARG A 485 -5.82 -2.84 -30.14
CA ARG A 485 -5.90 -2.42 -31.56
C ARG A 485 -7.24 -2.78 -32.21
N ASN A 486 -7.81 -3.93 -31.89
CA ASN A 486 -9.06 -4.37 -32.49
C ASN A 486 -10.26 -3.64 -31.89
N ILE A 487 -10.26 -3.31 -30.59
CA ILE A 487 -11.30 -2.46 -29.96
C ILE A 487 -11.27 -1.05 -30.56
N ALA A 488 -10.07 -0.44 -30.68
CA ALA A 488 -9.92 0.88 -31.29
C ALA A 488 -10.46 0.89 -32.72
N ARG A 489 -10.06 -0.07 -33.53
CA ARG A 489 -10.55 -0.21 -34.92
C ARG A 489 -12.06 -0.46 -35.01
N ALA A 490 -12.62 -1.25 -34.08
CA ALA A 490 -14.07 -1.47 -34.03
C ALA A 490 -14.84 -0.20 -33.67
N ALA A 491 -14.27 0.65 -32.81
CA ALA A 491 -14.86 1.95 -32.48
C ALA A 491 -14.83 2.91 -33.68
N GLU A 492 -13.75 2.96 -34.44
CA GLU A 492 -13.61 3.76 -35.65
C GLU A 492 -14.64 3.34 -36.72
N VAL A 493 -14.85 2.03 -36.90
CA VAL A 493 -15.88 1.51 -37.81
C VAL A 493 -17.29 1.85 -37.31
N ALA A 494 -17.55 1.71 -35.99
CA ALA A 494 -18.85 2.03 -35.40
C ALA A 494 -19.22 3.51 -35.50
N GLU A 495 -18.24 4.41 -35.54
CA GLU A 495 -18.43 5.85 -35.77
C GLU A 495 -18.94 6.12 -37.18
N VAL A 496 -18.37 5.44 -38.20
CA VAL A 496 -18.72 5.65 -39.62
C VAL A 496 -20.10 5.10 -39.96
N ASP A 497 -20.47 3.92 -39.43
CA ASP A 497 -21.67 3.20 -39.85
C ASP A 497 -22.94 3.58 -39.06
N GLY A 498 -22.82 4.23 -37.90
CA GLY A 498 -23.94 4.56 -37.01
C GLY A 498 -24.75 3.32 -36.54
N ARG A 499 -24.26 2.10 -36.77
CA ARG A 499 -24.91 0.82 -36.46
C ARG A 499 -24.19 0.04 -35.37
N PRO A 500 -24.90 -0.79 -34.58
CA PRO A 500 -24.23 -1.77 -33.72
C PRO A 500 -23.38 -2.71 -34.58
N VAL A 501 -22.10 -2.87 -34.22
CA VAL A 501 -21.15 -3.71 -34.98
C VAL A 501 -21.51 -5.17 -34.79
N ASP A 502 -21.98 -5.79 -35.89
CA ASP A 502 -22.02 -7.25 -36.02
C ASP A 502 -20.57 -7.70 -36.31
N VAL A 503 -19.85 -8.14 -35.28
CA VAL A 503 -18.46 -8.60 -35.43
C VAL A 503 -18.46 -10.00 -35.99
N ALA A 504 -18.62 -10.11 -37.34
CA ALA A 504 -18.32 -11.33 -38.06
C ALA A 504 -16.82 -11.64 -37.95
N ALA A 505 -16.50 -12.91 -37.75
CA ALA A 505 -15.15 -13.43 -37.59
C ALA A 505 -14.18 -12.89 -38.66
N PRO A 506 -12.86 -12.79 -38.36
CA PRO A 506 -11.88 -12.34 -39.35
C PRO A 506 -11.92 -13.21 -40.61
N THR A 507 -12.23 -12.58 -41.72
CA THR A 507 -12.16 -13.18 -43.07
C THR A 507 -10.73 -13.59 -43.37
N GLY A 508 -10.47 -14.90 -43.27
CA GLY A 508 -9.18 -15.51 -43.54
C GLY A 508 -9.32 -17.01 -43.80
N ALA A 509 -10.32 -17.43 -44.60
CA ALA A 509 -10.31 -18.73 -45.21
C ALA A 509 -10.32 -18.54 -46.75
N PRO A 510 -9.43 -19.20 -47.53
CA PRO A 510 -9.47 -19.08 -48.96
C PRO A 510 -10.75 -19.75 -49.51
N ALA A 511 -11.42 -19.05 -50.42
CA ALA A 511 -12.59 -19.52 -51.11
C ALA A 511 -12.32 -20.93 -51.71
N SER A 512 -13.14 -21.90 -51.32
CA SER A 512 -13.20 -23.20 -51.98
C SER A 512 -13.78 -22.98 -53.39
N ARG A 513 -12.96 -23.27 -54.41
CA ARG A 513 -13.40 -23.30 -55.81
C ARG A 513 -14.50 -24.34 -55.96
N ASP A 514 -15.66 -23.90 -56.40
CA ASP A 514 -16.73 -24.73 -56.94
C ASP A 514 -16.17 -25.68 -57.99
N ARG A 515 -16.38 -26.99 -57.83
CA ARG A 515 -16.34 -27.96 -58.90
C ARG A 515 -17.78 -28.19 -59.36
N PRO A 516 -18.02 -28.10 -60.68
CA PRO A 516 -19.36 -28.36 -61.22
C PRO A 516 -19.67 -29.86 -61.16
N ALA A 517 -20.92 -30.16 -60.82
CA ALA A 517 -21.51 -31.50 -60.88
C ALA A 517 -21.51 -32.03 -62.34
N ALA A 518 -21.01 -33.22 -62.51
CA ALA A 518 -21.22 -34.00 -63.70
C ALA A 518 -21.96 -35.30 -63.32
N ARG A 519 -23.17 -35.39 -63.82
CA ARG A 519 -24.04 -36.56 -64.15
C ARG A 519 -23.92 -37.83 -63.27
#